data_0406ccb18eae20436dc4a261a8f151d7
#
_entry.id   0406ccb18eae20436dc4a261a8f151d7
#
_cell.length_a   1.000
_cell.length_b   1.000
_cell.length_c   1.000
_cell.angle_alpha   90.00
_cell.angle_beta   90.00
_cell.angle_gamma   90.00
#
_symmetry.space_group_name_H-M   'P 1'
#
loop_
_entity.id
_entity.type
_entity.pdbx_description
1 polymer ?
#
loop_
_entity_poly.entity_id
_entity_poly.type
_entity_poly.pdbx_seq_one_letter_code
_entity_poly.pdbx_strand_id
1 'polypeptide(L)'
;MAFEAANYEAEDVFMESDHVELFPLERGVAFRFKEKCQRRLLWKDVTGGLASVNPGLRPVRLRKEYDLFFCRFQTLRDLLYVNAVQGWKDRCRTSVCWLDELYSADAFHSRNYLHILKRFDHVFVGFQGSVDAISKVIGRRCHFLPHGVDAIRFSPYPNPPARVIDVYSLGRRLEGLHRTLLKFTAERNMFYVYETLQTGAENLVSNHKQHRQLLANQIKRSRYFLVAPGKANLPEETRGQIEVPARFYEGAAAGTVMIGQAPDCEPFRQLFDWKDAIITIDPNSSEVADVLAELAGQPERLWETSRRNATEALLRHDWSYRWKQILAIAGLKATPQLELREKRLKELADVARNYPSV
;
A
#
# COMPACT_ATOMS: atom_id res chain seq x y z
N MET A 1 -1.37 9.63 -9.50
CA MET A 1 -2.50 8.72 -9.86
C MET A 1 -3.19 8.25 -8.58
N ALA A 2 -4.43 7.73 -8.64
CA ALA A 2 -5.16 7.34 -7.42
C ALA A 2 -4.43 6.28 -6.57
N PHE A 3 -3.76 5.33 -7.21
CA PHE A 3 -2.97 4.31 -6.52
C PHE A 3 -1.70 4.84 -5.83
N GLU A 4 -1.17 5.97 -6.29
CA GLU A 4 -0.02 6.64 -5.64
C GLU A 4 -0.43 7.36 -4.34
N ALA A 5 -1.73 7.61 -4.13
CA ALA A 5 -2.21 8.35 -2.97
C ALA A 5 -1.87 7.66 -1.63
N ALA A 6 -1.81 6.32 -1.61
CA ALA A 6 -1.39 5.58 -0.44
C ALA A 6 0.11 5.76 -0.13
N ASN A 7 0.92 5.99 -1.17
CA ASN A 7 2.35 6.26 -1.02
C ASN A 7 2.58 7.64 -0.40
N TYR A 8 1.87 8.66 -0.90
CA TYR A 8 1.91 10.00 -0.30
C TYR A 8 1.33 10.02 1.12
N GLU A 9 0.35 9.17 1.43
CA GLU A 9 -0.12 9.00 2.81
C GLU A 9 0.99 8.48 3.74
N ALA A 10 1.81 7.54 3.27
CA ALA A 10 2.96 7.05 4.03
C ALA A 10 3.96 8.19 4.30
N GLU A 11 4.26 9.01 3.29
CA GLU A 11 5.14 10.18 3.44
C GLU A 11 4.58 11.17 4.47
N ASP A 12 3.26 11.47 4.42
CA ASP A 12 2.59 12.32 5.41
C ASP A 12 2.77 11.77 6.83
N VAL A 13 2.57 10.45 7.03
CA VAL A 13 2.73 9.82 8.34
C VAL A 13 4.20 9.82 8.81
N PHE A 14 5.15 9.64 7.90
CA PHE A 14 6.57 9.73 8.24
C PHE A 14 6.96 11.15 8.66
N MET A 15 6.44 12.16 7.95
CA MET A 15 6.65 13.57 8.31
C MET A 15 6.00 13.97 9.64
N GLU A 16 4.86 13.37 10.00
CA GLU A 16 4.21 13.57 11.30
C GLU A 16 4.97 12.87 12.44
N SER A 17 5.67 11.77 12.10
CA SER A 17 6.32 10.89 13.07
C SER A 17 7.82 11.19 13.28
N ASP A 18 8.41 12.02 12.41
CA ASP A 18 9.86 12.28 12.43
C ASP A 18 10.20 13.65 11.85
N HIS A 19 11.45 14.10 12.06
CA HIS A 19 11.99 15.31 11.46
C HIS A 19 12.41 15.07 10.01
N VAL A 20 11.46 15.10 9.10
CA VAL A 20 11.66 14.80 7.68
C VAL A 20 11.69 16.06 6.83
N GLU A 21 12.68 16.20 5.97
CA GLU A 21 12.74 17.23 4.93
C GLU A 21 12.46 16.56 3.57
N LEU A 22 11.38 16.97 2.89
CA LEU A 22 11.03 16.46 1.57
C LEU A 22 11.75 17.22 0.47
N PHE A 23 12.28 16.49 -0.51
CA PHE A 23 12.88 17.03 -1.72
C PHE A 23 12.01 16.71 -2.93
N PRO A 24 11.04 17.57 -3.29
CA PRO A 24 10.19 17.34 -4.46
C PRO A 24 11.03 17.44 -5.74
N LEU A 25 10.90 16.43 -6.60
CA LEU A 25 11.59 16.39 -7.87
C LEU A 25 10.73 17.01 -8.98
N GLU A 26 11.25 18.06 -9.61
CA GLU A 26 10.59 18.75 -10.70
C GLU A 26 11.05 18.26 -12.07
N ARG A 27 10.11 18.17 -13.01
CA ARG A 27 10.42 17.82 -14.39
C ARG A 27 11.08 18.98 -15.11
N GLY A 28 12.24 18.73 -15.73
CA GLY A 28 12.86 19.67 -16.67
C GLY A 28 12.16 19.64 -18.05
N VAL A 29 12.49 20.62 -18.90
CA VAL A 29 11.86 20.80 -20.23
C VAL A 29 11.97 19.53 -21.11
N ALA A 30 13.09 18.84 -21.09
CA ALA A 30 13.33 17.64 -21.90
C ALA A 30 13.01 16.31 -21.18
N PHE A 31 12.38 16.33 -20.00
CA PHE A 31 12.17 15.14 -19.18
C PHE A 31 11.49 14.00 -19.94
N ARG A 32 10.33 14.27 -20.57
CA ARG A 32 9.56 13.23 -21.26
C ARG A 32 10.35 12.52 -22.36
N PHE A 33 11.16 13.28 -23.09
CA PHE A 33 11.99 12.74 -24.19
C PHE A 33 13.17 11.92 -23.63
N LYS A 34 13.93 12.51 -22.72
CA LYS A 34 15.10 11.84 -22.11
C LYS A 34 14.72 10.57 -21.38
N GLU A 35 13.70 10.60 -20.55
CA GLU A 35 13.20 9.45 -19.81
C GLU A 35 12.73 8.33 -20.75
N LYS A 36 11.98 8.66 -21.80
CA LYS A 36 11.54 7.68 -22.81
C LYS A 36 12.71 7.03 -23.56
N CYS A 37 13.72 7.79 -23.96
CA CYS A 37 14.92 7.28 -24.61
C CYS A 37 15.73 6.38 -23.68
N GLN A 38 15.97 6.86 -22.45
CA GLN A 38 16.71 6.11 -21.43
C GLN A 38 16.05 4.77 -21.11
N ARG A 39 14.73 4.75 -20.93
CA ARG A 39 13.96 3.54 -20.70
C ARG A 39 14.08 2.52 -21.83
N ARG A 40 13.97 2.98 -23.09
CA ARG A 40 14.13 2.10 -24.27
C ARG A 40 15.51 1.46 -24.34
N LEU A 41 16.55 2.23 -24.00
CA LEU A 41 17.94 1.73 -24.02
C LEU A 41 18.21 0.76 -22.88
N LEU A 42 17.73 1.06 -21.68
CA LEU A 42 17.84 0.16 -20.52
C LEU A 42 17.10 -1.16 -20.73
N TRP A 43 15.95 -1.13 -21.40
CA TRP A 43 15.18 -2.32 -21.73
C TRP A 43 15.88 -3.20 -22.77
N LYS A 44 16.63 -2.59 -23.73
CA LYS A 44 17.39 -3.29 -24.74
C LYS A 44 18.75 -3.82 -24.25
N ASP A 45 19.04 -3.65 -22.97
CA ASP A 45 20.27 -4.15 -22.33
C ASP A 45 21.58 -3.54 -22.87
N VAL A 46 21.49 -2.37 -23.45
CA VAL A 46 22.64 -1.77 -24.16
C VAL A 46 23.76 -1.32 -23.22
N THR A 47 23.44 -0.77 -22.02
CA THR A 47 24.43 -0.50 -20.96
C THR A 47 23.76 -0.19 -19.62
N GLY A 48 24.18 -0.87 -18.54
CA GLY A 48 23.74 -0.57 -17.17
C GLY A 48 24.13 0.84 -16.67
N GLY A 49 25.15 1.46 -17.30
CA GLY A 49 25.60 2.81 -16.95
C GLY A 49 24.53 3.89 -17.18
N LEU A 50 23.63 3.68 -18.14
CA LEU A 50 22.52 4.61 -18.38
C LEU A 50 21.55 4.72 -17.20
N ALA A 51 21.46 3.70 -16.35
CA ALA A 51 20.64 3.75 -15.16
C ALA A 51 21.10 4.81 -14.15
N SER A 52 22.35 5.22 -14.20
CA SER A 52 22.92 6.26 -13.33
C SER A 52 22.80 7.68 -13.88
N VAL A 53 22.17 7.87 -15.02
CA VAL A 53 21.98 9.18 -15.65
C VAL A 53 20.65 9.79 -15.21
N ASN A 54 20.65 11.09 -14.90
CA ASN A 54 19.43 11.85 -14.59
C ASN A 54 18.49 11.87 -15.82
N PRO A 55 17.23 11.41 -15.70
CA PRO A 55 16.29 11.34 -16.83
C PRO A 55 15.76 12.71 -17.28
N GLY A 56 16.34 13.80 -16.82
CA GLY A 56 15.95 15.16 -17.19
C GLY A 56 15.10 15.87 -16.14
N LEU A 57 15.17 15.41 -14.89
CA LEU A 57 14.63 16.14 -13.75
C LEU A 57 15.57 17.31 -13.39
N ARG A 58 15.02 18.35 -12.76
CA ARG A 58 15.81 19.44 -12.20
C ARG A 58 16.67 18.87 -11.05
N PRO A 59 18.02 19.09 -11.08
CA PRO A 59 18.87 18.61 -10.01
C PRO A 59 18.54 19.27 -8.68
N VAL A 60 18.46 18.45 -7.62
CA VAL A 60 18.32 18.90 -6.24
C VAL A 60 19.61 18.55 -5.49
N ARG A 61 20.22 19.51 -4.81
CA ARG A 61 21.45 19.28 -4.06
C ARG A 61 21.21 19.37 -2.57
N LEU A 62 21.57 18.32 -1.83
CA LEU A 62 21.59 18.35 -0.37
C LEU A 62 22.66 19.33 0.12
N ARG A 63 22.27 20.23 1.03
CA ARG A 63 23.17 21.26 1.57
C ARG A 63 23.56 21.00 3.02
N LYS A 64 22.74 20.24 3.74
CA LYS A 64 22.94 19.87 5.14
C LYS A 64 23.39 18.41 5.25
N GLU A 65 23.82 18.01 6.41
CA GLU A 65 24.01 16.61 6.78
C GLU A 65 22.72 16.05 7.34
N TYR A 66 22.48 14.75 7.09
CA TYR A 66 21.28 14.03 7.51
C TYR A 66 21.68 12.67 8.06
N ASP A 67 20.94 12.18 9.05
CA ASP A 67 21.11 10.82 9.55
C ASP A 67 20.68 9.77 8.54
N LEU A 68 19.60 10.07 7.77
CA LEU A 68 19.01 9.13 6.83
C LEU A 68 18.65 9.82 5.51
N PHE A 69 19.04 9.21 4.40
CA PHE A 69 18.46 9.46 3.08
C PHE A 69 17.50 8.33 2.74
N PHE A 70 16.21 8.64 2.60
CA PHE A 70 15.18 7.67 2.28
C PHE A 70 14.53 7.96 0.93
N CYS A 71 14.41 6.91 0.09
CA CYS A 71 13.67 6.96 -1.17
C CYS A 71 12.63 5.86 -1.23
N ARG A 72 11.41 6.20 -1.61
CA ARG A 72 10.39 5.22 -1.99
C ARG A 72 10.22 5.21 -3.49
N PHE A 73 10.28 4.04 -4.09
CA PHE A 73 10.09 3.80 -5.51
C PHE A 73 8.85 2.91 -5.69
N GLN A 74 7.82 3.41 -6.31
CA GLN A 74 6.64 2.61 -6.57
C GLN A 74 6.88 1.62 -7.70
N THR A 75 7.57 2.07 -8.74
CA THR A 75 7.87 1.29 -9.94
C THR A 75 9.35 1.37 -10.30
N LEU A 76 9.78 0.51 -11.19
CA LEU A 76 11.15 0.52 -11.73
C LEU A 76 11.57 1.87 -12.35
N ARG A 77 10.62 2.64 -12.91
CA ARG A 77 10.93 3.95 -13.49
C ARG A 77 11.41 4.95 -12.47
N ASP A 78 10.82 4.88 -11.27
CA ASP A 78 11.09 5.84 -10.21
C ASP A 78 12.54 5.72 -9.72
N LEU A 79 13.16 4.54 -9.88
CA LEU A 79 14.57 4.33 -9.56
C LEU A 79 15.48 5.34 -10.28
N LEU A 80 15.16 5.71 -11.52
CA LEU A 80 15.96 6.67 -12.29
C LEU A 80 15.95 8.06 -11.65
N TYR A 81 14.92 8.39 -10.89
CA TYR A 81 14.71 9.75 -10.38
C TYR A 81 15.68 10.11 -9.26
N VAL A 82 16.24 9.12 -8.55
CA VAL A 82 17.27 9.39 -7.54
C VAL A 82 18.52 10.05 -8.11
N ASN A 83 18.77 9.89 -9.42
CA ASN A 83 19.91 10.52 -10.08
C ASN A 83 19.80 12.05 -10.18
N ALA A 84 18.63 12.62 -9.91
CA ALA A 84 18.46 14.06 -9.79
C ALA A 84 18.91 14.61 -8.42
N VAL A 85 19.03 13.75 -7.40
CA VAL A 85 19.45 14.16 -6.05
C VAL A 85 20.96 14.05 -5.93
N GLN A 86 21.61 15.17 -5.65
CA GLN A 86 23.07 15.26 -5.57
C GLN A 86 23.55 15.35 -4.11
N GLY A 87 24.69 14.75 -3.82
CA GLY A 87 25.37 14.87 -2.53
C GLY A 87 24.83 13.97 -1.42
N TRP A 88 23.81 13.16 -1.67
CA TRP A 88 23.23 12.33 -0.60
C TRP A 88 24.19 11.25 -0.08
N LYS A 89 25.11 10.74 -0.92
CA LYS A 89 26.13 9.76 -0.49
C LYS A 89 27.14 10.32 0.49
N ASP A 90 27.45 11.62 0.35
CA ASP A 90 28.49 12.26 1.14
C ASP A 90 27.93 12.98 2.37
N ARG A 91 26.62 13.26 2.37
CA ARG A 91 25.95 14.08 3.39
C ARG A 91 24.93 13.31 4.23
N CYS A 92 24.73 12.04 3.96
CA CYS A 92 23.83 11.21 4.75
C CYS A 92 24.61 10.07 5.40
N ARG A 93 24.38 9.86 6.69
CA ARG A 93 25.03 8.80 7.47
C ARG A 93 24.67 7.42 6.95
N THR A 94 23.41 7.24 6.56
CA THR A 94 22.91 5.99 5.96
C THR A 94 21.86 6.27 4.90
N SER A 95 21.66 5.33 4.01
CA SER A 95 20.74 5.44 2.89
C SER A 95 19.86 4.20 2.79
N VAL A 96 18.56 4.42 2.68
CA VAL A 96 17.54 3.38 2.60
C VAL A 96 16.67 3.62 1.39
N CYS A 97 16.32 2.58 0.68
CA CYS A 97 15.28 2.64 -0.33
C CYS A 97 14.24 1.55 -0.14
N TRP A 98 13.03 1.83 -0.61
CA TRP A 98 11.94 0.89 -0.65
C TRP A 98 11.38 0.82 -2.07
N LEU A 99 11.52 -0.35 -2.73
CA LEU A 99 10.87 -0.67 -4.00
C LEU A 99 9.55 -1.39 -3.69
N ASP A 100 8.44 -0.75 -4.05
CA ASP A 100 7.10 -1.20 -3.70
C ASP A 100 6.64 -2.35 -4.60
N GLU A 101 6.51 -2.11 -5.90
CA GLU A 101 5.92 -3.07 -6.85
C GLU A 101 6.94 -3.58 -7.88
N LEU A 102 7.37 -4.83 -7.72
CA LEU A 102 8.08 -5.58 -8.73
C LEU A 102 7.84 -7.09 -8.52
N TYR A 103 7.32 -7.78 -9.52
CA TYR A 103 7.15 -9.23 -9.48
C TYR A 103 8.49 -9.95 -9.68
N SER A 104 8.69 -11.07 -8.98
CA SER A 104 9.93 -11.85 -9.00
C SER A 104 10.36 -12.26 -10.41
N ALA A 105 9.40 -12.64 -11.25
CA ALA A 105 9.63 -13.04 -12.63
C ALA A 105 10.22 -11.93 -13.50
N ASP A 106 10.02 -10.65 -13.12
CA ASP A 106 10.56 -9.50 -13.87
C ASP A 106 11.91 -9.02 -13.34
N ALA A 107 12.37 -9.53 -12.20
CA ALA A 107 13.59 -9.06 -11.55
C ALA A 107 14.83 -9.17 -12.46
N PHE A 108 15.03 -10.32 -13.10
CA PHE A 108 16.20 -10.52 -13.97
C PHE A 108 16.17 -9.63 -15.22
N HIS A 109 15.02 -9.48 -15.85
CA HIS A 109 14.84 -8.59 -17.01
C HIS A 109 15.04 -7.12 -16.64
N SER A 110 14.79 -6.78 -15.38
CA SER A 110 14.92 -5.42 -14.84
C SER A 110 16.30 -5.12 -14.23
N ARG A 111 17.27 -6.02 -14.38
CA ARG A 111 18.60 -5.93 -13.72
C ARG A 111 19.29 -4.58 -13.91
N ASN A 112 19.19 -3.97 -15.08
CA ASN A 112 19.79 -2.67 -15.37
C ASN A 112 19.23 -1.54 -14.51
N TYR A 113 17.92 -1.58 -14.21
CA TYR A 113 17.29 -0.65 -13.26
C TYR A 113 17.69 -0.98 -11.82
N LEU A 114 17.66 -2.27 -11.47
CA LEU A 114 17.93 -2.75 -10.13
C LEU A 114 19.36 -2.47 -9.67
N HIS A 115 20.32 -2.24 -10.59
CA HIS A 115 21.66 -1.79 -10.25
C HIS A 115 21.67 -0.49 -9.43
N ILE A 116 20.66 0.38 -9.58
CA ILE A 116 20.52 1.60 -8.78
C ILE A 116 20.39 1.27 -7.29
N LEU A 117 19.69 0.19 -6.95
CA LEU A 117 19.49 -0.23 -5.56
C LEU A 117 20.81 -0.58 -4.85
N LYS A 118 21.86 -0.98 -5.61
CA LYS A 118 23.19 -1.25 -5.05
C LYS A 118 23.85 -0.02 -4.43
N ARG A 119 23.34 1.17 -4.73
CA ARG A 119 23.87 2.44 -4.21
C ARG A 119 23.41 2.74 -2.80
N PHE A 120 22.36 2.06 -2.31
CA PHE A 120 21.79 2.24 -0.98
C PHE A 120 22.38 1.24 0.01
N ASP A 121 22.47 1.63 1.27
CA ASP A 121 22.97 0.75 2.34
C ASP A 121 21.97 -0.34 2.67
N HIS A 122 20.68 -0.01 2.71
CA HIS A 122 19.59 -0.94 2.94
C HIS A 122 18.52 -0.85 1.87
N VAL A 123 18.02 -2.00 1.44
CA VAL A 123 17.00 -2.13 0.40
C VAL A 123 15.81 -2.88 0.97
N PHE A 124 14.66 -2.23 0.95
CA PHE A 124 13.38 -2.83 1.26
C PHE A 124 12.61 -3.14 -0.02
N VAL A 125 11.80 -4.20 0.04
CA VAL A 125 10.95 -4.66 -1.06
C VAL A 125 9.53 -4.85 -0.54
N GLY A 126 8.54 -4.29 -1.24
CA GLY A 126 7.13 -4.34 -0.84
C GLY A 126 6.48 -5.70 -1.08
N PHE A 127 6.98 -6.46 -2.04
CA PHE A 127 6.50 -7.80 -2.36
C PHE A 127 7.42 -8.87 -1.78
N GLN A 128 6.90 -9.66 -0.82
CA GLN A 128 7.67 -10.73 -0.18
C GLN A 128 8.19 -11.75 -1.19
N GLY A 129 7.36 -12.13 -2.15
CA GLY A 129 7.73 -13.09 -3.20
C GLY A 129 8.87 -12.63 -4.11
N SER A 130 9.22 -11.34 -4.08
CA SER A 130 10.28 -10.76 -4.91
C SER A 130 11.60 -10.54 -4.19
N VAL A 131 11.63 -10.66 -2.85
CA VAL A 131 12.81 -10.37 -2.02
C VAL A 131 14.04 -11.15 -2.47
N ASP A 132 13.91 -12.47 -2.63
CA ASP A 132 15.03 -13.34 -3.00
C ASP A 132 15.51 -13.10 -4.43
N ALA A 133 14.56 -12.90 -5.37
CA ALA A 133 14.90 -12.64 -6.76
C ALA A 133 15.67 -11.32 -6.91
N ILE A 134 15.21 -10.25 -6.25
CA ILE A 134 15.88 -8.95 -6.26
C ILE A 134 17.23 -9.04 -5.55
N SER A 135 17.30 -9.71 -4.37
CA SER A 135 18.55 -9.90 -3.63
C SER A 135 19.62 -10.60 -4.49
N LYS A 136 19.25 -11.63 -5.26
CA LYS A 136 20.15 -12.31 -6.19
C LYS A 136 20.64 -11.39 -7.30
N VAL A 137 19.75 -10.59 -7.89
CA VAL A 137 20.11 -9.67 -8.98
C VAL A 137 21.06 -8.56 -8.52
N ILE A 138 20.82 -8.00 -7.32
CA ILE A 138 21.68 -6.91 -6.82
C ILE A 138 22.90 -7.40 -6.04
N GLY A 139 22.98 -8.71 -5.72
CA GLY A 139 24.09 -9.31 -4.99
C GLY A 139 24.17 -8.89 -3.52
N ARG A 140 23.04 -8.53 -2.90
CA ARG A 140 22.95 -8.18 -1.47
C ARG A 140 21.55 -8.48 -0.93
N ARG A 141 21.47 -8.69 0.38
CA ARG A 141 20.20 -8.96 1.07
C ARG A 141 19.25 -7.78 0.96
N CYS A 142 18.01 -8.06 0.57
CA CYS A 142 16.88 -7.16 0.69
C CYS A 142 16.03 -7.54 1.91
N HIS A 143 15.26 -6.58 2.41
CA HIS A 143 14.34 -6.76 3.52
C HIS A 143 12.90 -6.64 3.02
N PHE A 144 12.01 -7.49 3.50
CA PHE A 144 10.59 -7.31 3.26
C PHE A 144 10.05 -6.16 4.11
N LEU A 145 9.26 -5.29 3.47
CA LEU A 145 8.50 -4.27 4.17
C LEU A 145 7.07 -4.29 3.65
N PRO A 146 6.11 -4.79 4.43
CA PRO A 146 4.72 -4.85 3.99
C PRO A 146 4.12 -3.45 3.85
N HIS A 147 3.05 -3.35 3.09
CA HIS A 147 2.25 -2.14 3.00
C HIS A 147 1.67 -1.74 4.37
N GLY A 148 1.16 -0.53 4.47
CA GLY A 148 0.52 0.00 5.67
C GLY A 148 -0.67 0.89 5.32
N VAL A 149 -1.20 1.56 6.32
CA VAL A 149 -2.30 2.52 6.22
C VAL A 149 -2.15 3.58 7.31
N ASP A 150 -2.65 4.79 7.11
CA ASP A 150 -2.85 5.71 8.23
C ASP A 150 -4.03 5.20 9.09
N ALA A 151 -3.71 4.31 10.03
CA ALA A 151 -4.72 3.62 10.82
C ALA A 151 -5.53 4.57 11.71
N ILE A 152 -4.99 5.72 12.08
CA ILE A 152 -5.72 6.77 12.82
C ILE A 152 -6.79 7.39 11.92
N ARG A 153 -6.45 7.74 10.69
CA ARG A 153 -7.38 8.32 9.71
C ARG A 153 -8.50 7.35 9.34
N PHE A 154 -8.15 6.08 9.14
CA PHE A 154 -9.10 5.06 8.73
C PHE A 154 -9.91 4.51 9.90
N SER A 155 -9.42 4.56 11.14
CA SER A 155 -10.18 4.06 12.30
C SER A 155 -11.53 4.76 12.46
N PRO A 156 -12.62 4.01 12.71
CA PRO A 156 -13.91 4.59 13.07
C PRO A 156 -13.94 5.10 14.51
N TYR A 157 -13.01 4.69 15.36
CA TYR A 157 -13.00 5.02 16.78
C TYR A 157 -12.30 6.35 17.08
N PRO A 158 -12.73 7.09 18.13
CA PRO A 158 -13.66 6.66 19.17
C PRO A 158 -15.16 6.85 18.82
N ASN A 159 -15.49 7.46 17.69
CA ASN A 159 -16.87 7.82 17.32
C ASN A 159 -17.25 7.18 16.00
N PRO A 160 -17.61 5.87 16.00
CA PRO A 160 -17.92 5.15 14.78
C PRO A 160 -19.16 5.74 14.07
N PRO A 161 -19.04 6.09 12.78
CA PRO A 161 -20.17 6.59 12.01
C PRO A 161 -21.17 5.48 11.71
N ALA A 162 -22.44 5.85 11.47
CA ALA A 162 -23.43 4.91 10.96
C ALA A 162 -22.96 4.31 9.61
N ARG A 163 -23.13 3.00 9.47
CA ARG A 163 -22.80 2.27 8.24
C ARG A 163 -24.00 2.26 7.30
N VAL A 164 -24.01 3.22 6.39
CA VAL A 164 -25.11 3.48 5.45
C VAL A 164 -24.88 2.89 4.05
N ILE A 165 -23.65 2.44 3.77
CA ILE A 165 -23.30 1.72 2.54
C ILE A 165 -23.30 0.23 2.88
N ASP A 166 -24.14 -0.55 2.20
CA ASP A 166 -24.19 -1.98 2.47
C ASP A 166 -22.95 -2.68 1.92
N VAL A 167 -22.61 -2.45 0.65
CA VAL A 167 -21.43 -3.04 0.03
C VAL A 167 -20.61 -1.95 -0.67
N TYR A 168 -19.31 -1.95 -0.47
CA TYR A 168 -18.39 -1.06 -1.17
C TYR A 168 -17.31 -1.85 -1.92
N SER A 169 -17.07 -1.48 -3.18
CA SER A 169 -16.03 -2.05 -4.04
C SER A 169 -15.22 -0.94 -4.69
N LEU A 170 -13.91 -0.96 -4.51
CA LEU A 170 -12.99 0.03 -5.07
C LEU A 170 -12.00 -0.60 -6.05
N GLY A 171 -11.82 0.05 -7.20
CA GLY A 171 -10.81 -0.26 -8.22
C GLY A 171 -11.14 -1.49 -9.05
N ARG A 172 -10.17 -2.38 -9.31
CA ARG A 172 -10.39 -3.55 -10.16
C ARG A 172 -11.44 -4.49 -9.58
N ARG A 173 -12.35 -4.93 -10.42
CA ARG A 173 -13.47 -5.77 -10.04
C ARG A 173 -13.26 -7.20 -10.52
N LEU A 174 -13.75 -8.14 -9.73
CA LEU A 174 -14.01 -9.52 -10.17
C LEU A 174 -15.40 -9.51 -10.82
N GLU A 175 -15.45 -9.60 -12.13
CA GLU A 175 -16.64 -9.30 -12.93
C GLU A 175 -17.82 -10.22 -12.61
N GLY A 176 -17.55 -11.51 -12.32
CA GLY A 176 -18.57 -12.46 -11.89
C GLY A 176 -19.25 -12.04 -10.58
N LEU A 177 -18.43 -11.76 -9.57
CA LEU A 177 -18.88 -11.29 -8.27
C LEU A 177 -19.64 -9.97 -8.37
N HIS A 178 -19.16 -9.04 -9.16
CA HIS A 178 -19.80 -7.74 -9.38
C HIS A 178 -21.21 -7.88 -9.98
N ARG A 179 -21.38 -8.72 -11.02
CA ARG A 179 -22.70 -8.95 -11.63
C ARG A 179 -23.69 -9.59 -10.66
N THR A 180 -23.26 -10.56 -9.86
CA THR A 180 -24.10 -11.18 -8.82
C THR A 180 -24.52 -10.13 -7.79
N LEU A 181 -23.60 -9.29 -7.33
CA LEU A 181 -23.90 -8.22 -6.36
C LEU A 181 -24.87 -7.16 -6.93
N LEU A 182 -24.72 -6.76 -8.19
CA LEU A 182 -25.65 -5.83 -8.81
C LEU A 182 -27.10 -6.35 -8.77
N LYS A 183 -27.29 -7.62 -9.11
CA LYS A 183 -28.62 -8.26 -9.07
C LYS A 183 -29.13 -8.36 -7.64
N PHE A 184 -28.34 -8.94 -6.74
CA PHE A 184 -28.71 -9.20 -5.36
C PHE A 184 -29.05 -7.90 -4.60
N THR A 185 -28.26 -6.86 -4.76
CA THR A 185 -28.47 -5.58 -4.06
C THR A 185 -29.69 -4.83 -4.59
N ALA A 186 -29.96 -4.90 -5.91
CA ALA A 186 -31.16 -4.31 -6.50
C ALA A 186 -32.44 -5.00 -6.01
N GLU A 187 -32.45 -6.34 -5.94
CA GLU A 187 -33.59 -7.13 -5.45
C GLU A 187 -33.91 -6.88 -3.96
N ARG A 188 -32.92 -6.50 -3.17
CA ARG A 188 -33.04 -6.30 -1.72
C ARG A 188 -32.99 -4.84 -1.27
N ASN A 189 -33.02 -3.91 -2.21
CA ASN A 189 -32.92 -2.47 -1.96
C ASN A 189 -31.68 -2.11 -1.10
N MET A 190 -30.54 -2.77 -1.36
CA MET A 190 -29.28 -2.52 -0.67
C MET A 190 -28.46 -1.46 -1.43
N PHE A 191 -27.69 -0.65 -0.71
CA PHE A 191 -26.83 0.37 -1.32
C PHE A 191 -25.45 -0.19 -1.64
N TYR A 192 -25.23 -0.50 -2.91
CA TYR A 192 -23.92 -0.94 -3.44
C TYR A 192 -23.19 0.20 -4.12
N VAL A 193 -22.07 0.60 -3.56
CA VAL A 193 -21.17 1.62 -4.11
C VAL A 193 -19.96 0.95 -4.76
N TYR A 194 -19.69 1.30 -6.01
CA TYR A 194 -18.58 0.72 -6.76
C TYR A 194 -17.96 1.73 -7.73
N GLU A 195 -16.70 1.49 -8.11
CA GLU A 195 -15.98 2.30 -9.09
C GLU A 195 -16.49 2.02 -10.50
N THR A 196 -16.78 3.07 -11.26
CA THR A 196 -17.25 2.96 -12.65
C THR A 196 -16.17 3.27 -13.68
N LEU A 197 -15.01 3.79 -13.23
CA LEU A 197 -13.91 4.12 -14.13
C LEU A 197 -13.24 2.85 -14.64
N GLN A 198 -13.02 2.79 -15.95
CA GLN A 198 -12.31 1.65 -16.55
C GLN A 198 -10.82 1.70 -16.23
N THR A 199 -10.22 0.53 -16.04
CA THR A 199 -8.77 0.36 -15.93
C THR A 199 -8.09 0.88 -17.20
N GLY A 200 -7.23 1.88 -17.06
CA GLY A 200 -6.51 2.52 -18.18
C GLY A 200 -6.75 4.01 -18.32
N ALA A 201 -7.84 4.56 -17.77
CA ALA A 201 -7.95 5.99 -17.58
C ALA A 201 -6.93 6.44 -16.51
N GLU A 202 -6.13 7.47 -16.81
CA GLU A 202 -5.29 8.11 -15.79
C GLU A 202 -6.21 8.76 -14.75
N ASN A 203 -6.50 8.06 -13.66
CA ASN A 203 -7.22 8.62 -12.52
C ASN A 203 -6.28 9.60 -11.82
N LEU A 204 -6.28 10.85 -12.27
CA LEU A 204 -5.48 11.91 -11.68
C LEU A 204 -6.12 12.34 -10.36
N VAL A 205 -5.39 12.22 -9.28
CA VAL A 205 -5.75 12.77 -7.97
C VAL A 205 -5.00 14.08 -7.80
N SER A 206 -5.72 15.18 -7.76
CA SER A 206 -5.14 16.52 -7.56
C SER A 206 -4.67 16.76 -6.13
N ASN A 207 -5.32 16.12 -5.16
CA ASN A 207 -4.99 16.23 -3.74
C ASN A 207 -5.13 14.86 -3.06
N HIS A 208 -3.98 14.24 -2.76
CA HIS A 208 -3.96 12.91 -2.15
C HIS A 208 -4.58 12.89 -0.75
N LYS A 209 -4.43 13.96 0.06
CA LYS A 209 -5.01 14.05 1.41
C LYS A 209 -6.53 14.01 1.37
N GLN A 210 -7.12 14.80 0.47
CA GLN A 210 -8.59 14.78 0.27
C GLN A 210 -9.07 13.43 -0.25
N HIS A 211 -8.35 12.83 -1.20
CA HIS A 211 -8.67 11.50 -1.72
C HIS A 211 -8.63 10.45 -0.61
N ARG A 212 -7.57 10.40 0.20
CA ARG A 212 -7.44 9.44 1.31
C ARG A 212 -8.50 9.67 2.38
N GLN A 213 -8.83 10.94 2.68
CA GLN A 213 -9.90 11.29 3.61
C GLN A 213 -11.27 10.83 3.12
N LEU A 214 -11.58 11.04 1.83
CA LEU A 214 -12.82 10.59 1.21
C LEU A 214 -12.91 9.07 1.25
N LEU A 215 -11.85 8.38 0.84
CA LEU A 215 -11.78 6.91 0.85
C LEU A 215 -12.00 6.35 2.26
N ALA A 216 -11.29 6.88 3.26
CA ALA A 216 -11.47 6.46 4.65
C ALA A 216 -12.92 6.66 5.12
N ASN A 217 -13.56 7.77 4.75
CA ASN A 217 -14.95 8.04 5.10
C ASN A 217 -15.94 7.08 4.42
N GLN A 218 -15.70 6.70 3.17
CA GLN A 218 -16.53 5.73 2.46
C GLN A 218 -16.41 4.34 3.07
N ILE A 219 -15.16 3.87 3.31
CA ILE A 219 -14.94 2.54 3.88
C ILE A 219 -15.51 2.48 5.31
N LYS A 220 -15.28 3.47 6.18
CA LYS A 220 -15.85 3.51 7.53
C LYS A 220 -17.39 3.45 7.56
N ARG A 221 -18.06 3.92 6.52
CA ARG A 221 -19.52 3.89 6.40
C ARG A 221 -20.07 2.67 5.68
N SER A 222 -19.20 1.76 5.29
CA SER A 222 -19.59 0.51 4.61
C SER A 222 -19.71 -0.64 5.61
N ARG A 223 -20.73 -1.48 5.46
CA ARG A 223 -20.89 -2.73 6.22
C ARG A 223 -19.90 -3.76 5.70
N TYR A 224 -19.90 -3.96 4.39
CA TYR A 224 -19.03 -4.90 3.70
C TYR A 224 -18.10 -4.19 2.74
N PHE A 225 -16.86 -4.62 2.70
CA PHE A 225 -15.85 -4.12 1.77
C PHE A 225 -15.27 -5.26 0.95
N LEU A 226 -15.40 -5.16 -0.39
CA LEU A 226 -14.88 -6.18 -1.29
C LEU A 226 -13.37 -6.08 -1.41
N VAL A 227 -12.70 -7.20 -1.19
CA VAL A 227 -11.25 -7.32 -1.30
C VAL A 227 -10.85 -8.53 -2.14
N ALA A 228 -9.75 -8.41 -2.87
CA ALA A 228 -9.15 -9.48 -3.66
C ALA A 228 -7.63 -9.26 -3.77
N PRO A 229 -6.85 -10.32 -4.06
CA PRO A 229 -5.43 -10.19 -4.35
C PRO A 229 -5.14 -9.19 -5.46
N GLY A 230 -3.96 -8.59 -5.42
CA GLY A 230 -3.52 -7.66 -6.46
C GLY A 230 -3.54 -8.34 -7.83
N LYS A 231 -4.17 -7.71 -8.83
CA LYS A 231 -4.29 -8.23 -10.19
C LYS A 231 -4.93 -9.63 -10.29
N ALA A 232 -5.85 -9.99 -9.38
CA ALA A 232 -6.54 -11.28 -9.41
C ALA A 232 -7.25 -11.58 -10.75
N ASN A 233 -7.61 -10.53 -11.50
CA ASN A 233 -8.20 -10.64 -12.83
C ASN A 233 -7.17 -10.68 -13.99
N LEU A 234 -5.87 -10.63 -13.68
CA LEU A 234 -4.76 -10.61 -14.66
C LEU A 234 -3.62 -11.55 -14.21
N PRO A 235 -3.89 -12.85 -14.05
CA PRO A 235 -2.92 -13.81 -13.51
C PRO A 235 -1.66 -13.94 -14.38
N GLU A 236 -1.75 -13.66 -15.67
CA GLU A 236 -0.62 -13.63 -16.59
C GLU A 236 0.39 -12.51 -16.28
N GLU A 237 -0.07 -11.38 -15.74
CA GLU A 237 0.83 -10.30 -15.35
C GLU A 237 1.59 -10.59 -14.05
N THR A 238 0.99 -11.37 -13.15
CA THR A 238 1.61 -11.76 -11.87
C THR A 238 2.44 -13.02 -11.97
N ARG A 239 2.23 -13.81 -13.02
CA ARG A 239 2.86 -15.15 -13.23
C ARG A 239 2.70 -16.05 -12.00
N GLY A 240 1.53 -15.98 -11.36
CA GLY A 240 1.18 -16.76 -10.19
C GLY A 240 1.69 -16.22 -8.85
N GLN A 241 2.43 -15.13 -8.83
CA GLN A 241 2.82 -14.49 -7.57
C GLN A 241 1.61 -13.75 -6.97
N ILE A 242 1.32 -14.03 -5.70
CA ILE A 242 0.19 -13.46 -4.96
C ILE A 242 0.75 -12.57 -3.85
N GLU A 243 0.27 -11.33 -3.78
CA GLU A 243 0.69 -10.34 -2.80
C GLU A 243 -0.53 -9.68 -2.12
N VAL A 244 -0.30 -9.05 -0.97
CA VAL A 244 -1.34 -8.41 -0.16
C VAL A 244 -1.48 -6.93 -0.56
N PRO A 245 -2.53 -6.53 -1.28
CA PRO A 245 -2.71 -5.15 -1.68
C PRO A 245 -3.19 -4.25 -0.54
N ALA A 246 -3.02 -2.93 -0.72
CA ALA A 246 -3.38 -1.88 0.26
C ALA A 246 -4.80 -2.01 0.84
N ARG A 247 -5.76 -2.52 0.07
CA ARG A 247 -7.17 -2.62 0.47
C ARG A 247 -7.42 -3.46 1.70
N PHE A 248 -6.60 -4.50 1.93
CA PHE A 248 -6.74 -5.31 3.15
C PHE A 248 -6.39 -4.48 4.38
N TYR A 249 -5.36 -3.66 4.31
CA TYR A 249 -4.98 -2.74 5.39
C TYR A 249 -6.02 -1.65 5.60
N GLU A 250 -6.53 -1.07 4.51
CA GLU A 250 -7.57 -0.03 4.51
C GLU A 250 -8.89 -0.54 5.08
N GLY A 251 -9.34 -1.70 4.63
CA GLY A 251 -10.57 -2.35 5.11
C GLY A 251 -10.49 -2.72 6.59
N ALA A 252 -9.38 -3.33 7.01
CA ALA A 252 -9.16 -3.67 8.40
C ALA A 252 -9.14 -2.41 9.28
N ALA A 253 -8.37 -1.37 8.91
CA ALA A 253 -8.28 -0.14 9.68
C ALA A 253 -9.63 0.59 9.81
N ALA A 254 -10.48 0.53 8.78
CA ALA A 254 -11.82 1.09 8.81
C ALA A 254 -12.84 0.20 9.59
N GLY A 255 -12.40 -0.94 10.07
CA GLY A 255 -13.24 -1.88 10.81
C GLY A 255 -14.41 -2.38 9.98
N THR A 256 -14.29 -2.51 8.65
CA THR A 256 -15.33 -3.12 7.83
C THR A 256 -15.24 -4.64 7.88
N VAL A 257 -16.33 -5.32 7.61
CA VAL A 257 -16.30 -6.74 7.33
C VAL A 257 -15.80 -6.94 5.91
N MET A 258 -14.56 -7.42 5.78
CA MET A 258 -13.97 -7.70 4.49
C MET A 258 -14.51 -9.01 3.93
N ILE A 259 -14.99 -8.98 2.69
CA ILE A 259 -15.49 -10.15 1.97
C ILE A 259 -14.81 -10.27 0.62
N GLY A 260 -14.56 -11.48 0.15
CA GLY A 260 -13.97 -11.72 -1.16
C GLY A 260 -12.91 -12.80 -1.16
N GLN A 261 -11.82 -12.61 -1.88
CA GLN A 261 -10.78 -13.62 -2.04
C GLN A 261 -9.56 -13.30 -1.15
N ALA A 262 -9.25 -14.20 -0.21
CA ALA A 262 -8.04 -14.11 0.58
C ALA A 262 -6.80 -14.38 -0.29
N PRO A 263 -5.71 -13.59 -0.14
CA PRO A 263 -4.44 -13.92 -0.77
C PRO A 263 -3.84 -15.21 -0.20
N ASP A 264 -3.63 -16.21 -1.04
CA ASP A 264 -2.94 -17.45 -0.61
C ASP A 264 -1.41 -17.22 -0.64
N CYS A 265 -0.93 -16.49 0.34
CA CYS A 265 0.49 -16.20 0.51
C CYS A 265 0.87 -16.09 1.99
N GLU A 266 2.13 -16.37 2.30
CA GLU A 266 2.66 -16.32 3.67
C GLU A 266 2.48 -14.94 4.34
N PRO A 267 2.75 -13.80 3.67
CA PRO A 267 2.52 -12.50 4.26
C PRO A 267 1.07 -12.29 4.73
N PHE A 268 0.08 -12.77 3.99
CA PHE A 268 -1.32 -12.64 4.41
C PHE A 268 -1.58 -13.45 5.67
N ARG A 269 -1.13 -14.70 5.72
CA ARG A 269 -1.30 -15.56 6.90
C ARG A 269 -0.65 -15.00 8.17
N GLN A 270 0.46 -14.26 8.04
CA GLN A 270 1.16 -13.63 9.18
C GLN A 270 0.56 -12.28 9.59
N LEU A 271 0.12 -11.49 8.62
CA LEU A 271 -0.32 -10.12 8.84
C LEU A 271 -1.82 -10.02 9.18
N PHE A 272 -2.62 -11.02 8.80
CA PHE A 272 -4.07 -11.08 8.99
C PHE A 272 -4.49 -12.41 9.64
N ASP A 273 -3.76 -12.83 10.69
CA ASP A 273 -3.88 -14.14 11.37
C ASP A 273 -5.04 -14.24 12.38
N TRP A 274 -5.92 -13.25 12.45
CA TRP A 274 -7.08 -13.28 13.34
C TRP A 274 -8.33 -13.85 12.66
N LYS A 275 -9.23 -14.37 13.50
CA LYS A 275 -10.49 -14.97 13.04
C LYS A 275 -11.34 -13.92 12.29
N ASP A 276 -11.90 -14.32 11.15
CA ASP A 276 -12.77 -13.50 10.29
C ASP A 276 -12.06 -12.20 9.80
N ALA A 277 -10.71 -12.20 9.70
CA ALA A 277 -9.98 -11.10 9.07
C ALA A 277 -10.52 -10.80 7.67
N ILE A 278 -10.91 -11.86 6.96
CA ILE A 278 -11.70 -11.83 5.73
C ILE A 278 -12.70 -12.99 5.74
N ILE A 279 -13.88 -12.75 5.23
CA ILE A 279 -14.86 -13.79 4.92
C ILE A 279 -14.66 -14.16 3.45
N THR A 280 -14.08 -15.34 3.23
CA THR A 280 -13.71 -15.79 1.89
C THR A 280 -14.93 -16.21 1.10
N ILE A 281 -15.01 -15.75 -0.13
CA ILE A 281 -16.04 -16.08 -1.12
C ILE A 281 -15.33 -16.47 -2.42
N ASP A 282 -15.80 -17.53 -3.08
CA ASP A 282 -15.33 -17.85 -4.43
C ASP A 282 -15.79 -16.76 -5.41
N PRO A 283 -14.86 -16.04 -6.06
CA PRO A 283 -15.21 -14.95 -6.97
C PRO A 283 -16.02 -15.39 -8.21
N ASN A 284 -16.04 -16.68 -8.52
CA ASN A 284 -16.78 -17.23 -9.66
C ASN A 284 -18.13 -17.83 -9.26
N SER A 285 -18.44 -17.85 -7.95
CA SER A 285 -19.69 -18.44 -7.46
C SER A 285 -20.78 -17.37 -7.27
N SER A 286 -22.04 -17.81 -7.27
CA SER A 286 -23.20 -17.00 -6.88
C SER A 286 -23.36 -16.90 -5.36
N GLU A 287 -22.50 -17.57 -4.59
CA GLU A 287 -22.59 -17.70 -3.12
C GLU A 287 -22.53 -16.38 -2.36
N VAL A 288 -22.03 -15.31 -2.97
CA VAL A 288 -21.97 -14.02 -2.29
C VAL A 288 -23.32 -13.57 -1.75
N ALA A 289 -24.39 -13.87 -2.49
CA ALA A 289 -25.76 -13.55 -2.06
C ALA A 289 -26.16 -14.31 -0.80
N ASP A 290 -25.85 -15.61 -0.76
CA ASP A 290 -26.14 -16.48 0.37
C ASP A 290 -25.30 -16.12 1.58
N VAL A 291 -24.00 -15.85 1.39
CA VAL A 291 -23.09 -15.40 2.43
C VAL A 291 -23.56 -14.08 3.05
N LEU A 292 -23.97 -13.10 2.23
CA LEU A 292 -24.50 -11.83 2.74
C LEU A 292 -25.81 -12.00 3.48
N ALA A 293 -26.69 -12.89 3.01
CA ALA A 293 -27.94 -13.21 3.68
C ALA A 293 -27.70 -13.91 5.03
N GLU A 294 -26.77 -14.86 5.09
CA GLU A 294 -26.36 -15.53 6.33
C GLU A 294 -25.77 -14.53 7.33
N LEU A 295 -24.83 -13.70 6.90
CA LEU A 295 -24.18 -12.69 7.73
C LEU A 295 -25.18 -11.66 8.29
N ALA A 296 -26.21 -11.30 7.53
CA ALA A 296 -27.25 -10.40 8.00
C ALA A 296 -28.01 -10.96 9.24
N GLY A 297 -28.06 -12.27 9.38
CA GLY A 297 -28.62 -12.97 10.56
C GLY A 297 -27.64 -13.09 11.74
N GLN A 298 -26.39 -12.59 11.61
CA GLN A 298 -25.33 -12.73 12.61
C GLN A 298 -24.78 -11.37 13.08
N PRO A 299 -25.60 -10.48 13.66
CA PRO A 299 -25.18 -9.10 13.99
C PRO A 299 -24.01 -9.05 14.98
N GLU A 300 -23.95 -9.95 15.95
CA GLU A 300 -22.87 -10.03 16.93
C GLU A 300 -21.52 -10.39 16.24
N ARG A 301 -21.54 -11.37 15.33
CA ARG A 301 -20.35 -11.74 14.56
C ARG A 301 -19.85 -10.59 13.69
N LEU A 302 -20.77 -9.87 13.02
CA LEU A 302 -20.42 -8.70 12.22
C LEU A 302 -19.79 -7.60 13.08
N TRP A 303 -20.36 -7.36 14.25
CA TRP A 303 -19.84 -6.36 15.18
C TRP A 303 -18.46 -6.76 15.72
N GLU A 304 -18.29 -8.00 16.16
CA GLU A 304 -17.00 -8.50 16.64
C GLU A 304 -15.92 -8.46 15.56
N THR A 305 -16.25 -8.90 14.34
CA THR A 305 -15.34 -8.84 13.18
C THR A 305 -14.92 -7.41 12.88
N SER A 306 -15.87 -6.49 12.84
CA SER A 306 -15.64 -5.07 12.62
C SER A 306 -14.68 -4.47 13.65
N ARG A 307 -14.98 -4.71 14.93
CA ARG A 307 -14.17 -4.24 16.06
C ARG A 307 -12.76 -4.83 16.04
N ARG A 308 -12.65 -6.14 15.80
CA ARG A 308 -11.37 -6.85 15.75
C ARG A 308 -10.51 -6.35 14.59
N ASN A 309 -11.08 -6.19 13.40
CA ASN A 309 -10.36 -5.65 12.25
C ASN A 309 -9.73 -4.28 12.56
N ALA A 310 -10.51 -3.34 13.14
CA ALA A 310 -9.99 -2.03 13.51
C ALA A 310 -8.90 -2.11 14.59
N THR A 311 -9.10 -2.94 15.62
CA THR A 311 -8.14 -3.13 16.71
C THR A 311 -6.81 -3.67 16.20
N GLU A 312 -6.84 -4.74 15.41
CA GLU A 312 -5.61 -5.35 14.87
C GLU A 312 -4.88 -4.41 13.90
N ALA A 313 -5.62 -3.67 13.08
CA ALA A 313 -5.00 -2.70 12.18
C ALA A 313 -4.33 -1.54 12.95
N LEU A 314 -4.95 -1.03 14.01
CA LEU A 314 -4.35 0.00 14.87
C LEU A 314 -3.07 -0.49 15.55
N LEU A 315 -2.99 -1.77 15.92
CA LEU A 315 -1.84 -2.34 16.62
C LEU A 315 -0.72 -2.80 15.68
N ARG A 316 -1.01 -3.04 14.39
CA ARG A 316 -0.08 -3.76 13.51
C ARG A 316 0.15 -3.10 12.14
N HIS A 317 -0.76 -2.26 11.65
CA HIS A 317 -0.77 -1.87 10.24
C HIS A 317 -0.58 -0.39 9.97
N ASP A 318 -0.39 0.45 11.00
CA ASP A 318 -0.06 1.86 10.78
C ASP A 318 1.30 2.03 10.09
N TRP A 319 1.42 3.06 9.25
CA TRP A 319 2.67 3.40 8.58
C TRP A 319 3.82 3.67 9.54
N SER A 320 3.55 4.13 10.77
CA SER A 320 4.57 4.37 11.79
C SER A 320 5.34 3.11 12.17
N TYR A 321 4.70 1.94 12.17
CA TYR A 321 5.39 0.66 12.40
C TYR A 321 6.36 0.31 11.27
N ARG A 322 6.05 0.71 10.04
CA ARG A 322 6.95 0.54 8.88
C ARG A 322 8.14 1.48 9.00
N TRP A 323 7.88 2.74 9.39
CA TRP A 323 8.94 3.71 9.65
C TRP A 323 9.88 3.24 10.75
N LYS A 324 9.34 2.76 11.87
CA LYS A 324 10.14 2.18 12.96
C LYS A 324 11.03 1.03 12.50
N GLN A 325 10.52 0.13 11.65
CA GLN A 325 11.29 -0.98 11.08
C GLN A 325 12.41 -0.46 10.19
N ILE A 326 12.16 0.56 9.38
CA ILE A 326 13.20 1.21 8.55
C ILE A 326 14.30 1.80 9.44
N LEU A 327 13.93 2.59 10.45
CA LEU A 327 14.88 3.20 11.38
C LEU A 327 15.72 2.15 12.11
N ALA A 328 15.10 1.08 12.60
CA ALA A 328 15.79 0.01 13.32
C ALA A 328 16.85 -0.68 12.43
N ILE A 329 16.53 -0.99 11.17
CA ILE A 329 17.49 -1.58 10.22
C ILE A 329 18.59 -0.59 9.82
N ALA A 330 18.25 0.70 9.73
CA ALA A 330 19.21 1.77 9.47
C ALA A 330 20.11 2.09 10.69
N GLY A 331 19.92 1.43 11.85
CA GLY A 331 20.66 1.69 13.08
C GLY A 331 20.33 3.04 13.73
N LEU A 332 19.12 3.54 13.48
CA LEU A 332 18.61 4.81 14.02
C LEU A 332 17.57 4.55 15.12
N LYS A 333 17.47 5.49 16.06
CA LYS A 333 16.48 5.42 17.14
C LYS A 333 15.14 6.01 16.68
N ALA A 334 14.06 5.46 17.24
CA ALA A 334 12.74 6.07 17.11
C ALA A 334 12.72 7.48 17.73
N THR A 335 11.99 8.40 17.11
CA THR A 335 11.81 9.76 17.62
C THR A 335 10.70 9.80 18.69
N PRO A 336 10.68 10.82 19.58
CA PRO A 336 9.56 10.99 20.50
C PRO A 336 8.20 11.13 19.82
N GLN A 337 8.16 11.74 18.62
CA GLN A 337 6.94 11.88 17.82
C GLN A 337 6.42 10.51 17.35
N LEU A 338 7.32 9.63 16.92
CA LEU A 338 6.97 8.26 16.52
C LEU A 338 6.40 7.47 17.72
N GLU A 339 7.04 7.59 18.87
CA GLU A 339 6.56 6.95 20.11
C GLU A 339 5.19 7.48 20.55
N LEU A 340 4.98 8.79 20.42
CA LEU A 340 3.68 9.42 20.71
C LEU A 340 2.58 8.91 19.78
N ARG A 341 2.86 8.75 18.46
CA ARG A 341 1.90 8.17 17.52
C ARG A 341 1.59 6.73 17.88
N GLU A 342 2.59 5.90 18.21
CA GLU A 342 2.37 4.52 18.65
C GLU A 342 1.52 4.43 19.93
N LYS A 343 1.75 5.35 20.88
CA LYS A 343 0.92 5.44 22.10
C LYS A 343 -0.54 5.74 21.75
N ARG A 344 -0.78 6.71 20.88
CA ARG A 344 -2.14 7.04 20.41
C ARG A 344 -2.82 5.88 19.69
N LEU A 345 -2.09 5.13 18.88
CA LEU A 345 -2.60 3.94 18.20
C LEU A 345 -3.06 2.89 19.21
N LYS A 346 -2.29 2.64 20.27
CA LYS A 346 -2.64 1.72 21.35
C LYS A 346 -3.87 2.18 22.13
N GLU A 347 -3.94 3.46 22.48
CA GLU A 347 -5.11 4.06 23.15
C GLU A 347 -6.39 3.88 22.31
N LEU A 348 -6.32 4.13 21.00
CA LEU A 348 -7.45 3.91 20.10
C LEU A 348 -7.80 2.42 19.95
N ALA A 349 -6.82 1.54 19.95
CA ALA A 349 -7.06 0.09 19.91
C ALA A 349 -7.76 -0.40 21.19
N ASP A 350 -7.41 0.14 22.35
CA ASP A 350 -8.07 -0.17 23.62
C ASP A 350 -9.51 0.37 23.63
N VAL A 351 -9.76 1.56 23.11
CA VAL A 351 -11.12 2.09 22.91
C VAL A 351 -11.91 1.17 21.97
N ALA A 352 -11.32 0.77 20.83
CA ALA A 352 -11.96 -0.14 19.89
C ALA A 352 -12.30 -1.49 20.53
N ARG A 353 -11.37 -2.06 21.30
CA ARG A 353 -11.55 -3.37 21.97
C ARG A 353 -12.66 -3.36 22.98
N ASN A 354 -12.83 -2.27 23.71
CA ASN A 354 -13.80 -2.11 24.79
C ASN A 354 -15.09 -1.39 24.36
N TYR A 355 -15.24 -1.09 23.06
CA TYR A 355 -16.42 -0.40 22.56
C TYR A 355 -17.65 -1.28 22.71
N PRO A 356 -18.75 -0.78 23.35
CA PRO A 356 -19.95 -1.60 23.61
C PRO A 356 -20.62 -2.04 22.31
N SER A 357 -21.21 -3.24 22.33
CA SER A 357 -22.14 -3.67 21.28
C SER A 357 -23.37 -2.78 21.30
N VAL A 358 -23.81 -2.33 20.14
CA VAL A 358 -25.03 -1.53 19.97
C VAL A 358 -26.24 -2.43 19.92
#